data_28d2a5cdfe752c4028e2204507cd6984
#
_entry.id   28d2a5cdfe752c4028e2204507cd6984
#
_cell.length_a   1.000
_cell.length_b   1.000
_cell.length_c   1.000
_cell.angle_alpha   90.00
_cell.angle_beta   90.00
_cell.angle_gamma   90.00
#
_symmetry.space_group_name_H-M   'P 1'
#
loop_
_entity.id
_entity.type
_entity.pdbx_description
1 polymer ?
#
loop_
_entity_poly.entity_id
_entity_poly.type
_entity_poly.pdbx_seq_one_letter_code
_entity_poly.pdbx_strand_id
1 'polypeptide(L)'
;MSKLSAHFDSSEFACSCCGKSIDMSQLLIERLEKMHTLMAAKAIYVNSGYRCNNNPWGSPTDAHRKGMAADIRVQRKDGSYYTAEDIAEAAERVGFKGIGMMEDLSGVNPAACHVDTRGDEPYIYDWWHGDESRGIDWTKDAGHTFIRGTVFDGEKPPDPKEEHSKEELLQELKALYEKYSI
;
A
#
# COMPACT_ATOMS: atom_id res chain seq x y z
N MET A 1 3.17 -19.61 -15.98
CA MET A 1 3.24 -18.32 -15.26
C MET A 1 2.77 -17.27 -16.23
N SER A 2 1.79 -16.50 -15.87
CA SER A 2 1.26 -15.42 -16.73
C SER A 2 1.65 -14.07 -16.13
N LYS A 3 1.98 -13.13 -17.01
CA LYS A 3 2.22 -11.74 -16.67
C LYS A 3 0.89 -11.09 -16.28
N LEU A 4 0.82 -10.48 -15.11
CA LEU A 4 -0.36 -9.73 -14.66
C LEU A 4 -0.29 -8.26 -15.04
N SER A 5 0.95 -7.69 -15.00
CA SER A 5 1.20 -6.29 -15.32
C SER A 5 2.68 -6.05 -15.64
N ALA A 6 3.13 -4.80 -15.70
CA ALA A 6 4.52 -4.48 -16.00
C ALA A 6 5.51 -5.05 -14.98
N HIS A 7 5.15 -5.04 -13.68
CA HIS A 7 6.05 -5.42 -12.59
C HIS A 7 5.63 -6.70 -11.86
N PHE A 8 4.46 -7.28 -12.14
CA PHE A 8 3.94 -8.43 -11.39
C PHE A 8 3.63 -9.63 -12.27
N ASP A 9 4.02 -10.82 -11.76
CA ASP A 9 3.71 -12.12 -12.32
C ASP A 9 2.77 -12.90 -11.40
N SER A 10 1.91 -13.76 -11.97
CA SER A 10 0.94 -14.56 -11.20
C SER A 10 1.59 -15.47 -10.16
N SER A 11 2.81 -15.90 -10.39
CA SER A 11 3.57 -16.76 -9.46
C SER A 11 3.93 -16.07 -8.16
N GLU A 12 4.05 -14.74 -8.15
CA GLU A 12 4.36 -13.98 -6.93
C GLU A 12 3.20 -14.00 -5.94
N PHE A 13 1.98 -14.20 -6.44
CA PHE A 13 0.76 -14.30 -5.63
C PHE A 13 0.37 -15.73 -5.28
N ALA A 14 1.19 -16.71 -5.60
CA ALA A 14 0.86 -18.11 -5.33
C ALA A 14 0.80 -18.39 -3.83
N CYS A 15 -0.16 -19.23 -3.43
CA CYS A 15 -0.32 -19.65 -2.04
C CYS A 15 0.91 -20.41 -1.55
N SER A 16 1.52 -19.96 -0.45
CA SER A 16 2.68 -20.60 0.16
C SER A 16 2.39 -22.02 0.67
N CYS A 17 1.12 -22.34 1.00
CA CYS A 17 0.70 -23.64 1.50
C CYS A 17 0.60 -24.70 0.40
N CYS A 18 0.10 -24.36 -0.80
CA CYS A 18 -0.20 -25.35 -1.84
C CYS A 18 0.39 -25.01 -3.23
N GLY A 19 1.06 -23.87 -3.38
CA GLY A 19 1.65 -23.42 -4.64
C GLY A 19 0.65 -22.98 -5.72
N LYS A 20 -0.66 -23.02 -5.42
CA LYS A 20 -1.69 -22.64 -6.39
C LYS A 20 -1.86 -21.13 -6.40
N SER A 21 -2.13 -20.59 -7.58
CA SER A 21 -2.61 -19.21 -7.81
C SER A 21 -4.07 -19.25 -8.28
N ILE A 22 -4.74 -18.13 -8.10
CA ILE A 22 -6.06 -17.83 -8.67
C ILE A 22 -5.96 -16.55 -9.49
N ASP A 23 -7.01 -16.19 -10.17
CA ASP A 23 -7.09 -14.87 -10.80
C ASP A 23 -7.14 -13.79 -9.71
N MET A 24 -6.09 -12.99 -9.64
CA MET A 24 -6.02 -11.87 -8.72
C MET A 24 -6.90 -10.73 -9.20
N SER A 25 -7.45 -10.00 -8.25
CA SER A 25 -8.25 -8.79 -8.55
C SER A 25 -7.47 -7.83 -9.44
N GLN A 26 -8.03 -7.47 -10.57
CA GLN A 26 -7.43 -6.48 -11.48
C GLN A 26 -7.18 -5.16 -10.75
N LEU A 27 -8.11 -4.74 -9.90
CA LEU A 27 -7.99 -3.53 -9.08
C LEU A 27 -6.81 -3.60 -8.09
N LEU A 28 -6.53 -4.78 -7.52
CA LEU A 28 -5.35 -5.00 -6.67
C LEU A 28 -4.08 -4.73 -7.47
N ILE A 29 -3.97 -5.34 -8.65
CA ILE A 29 -2.78 -5.23 -9.50
C ILE A 29 -2.58 -3.78 -9.97
N GLU A 30 -3.64 -3.10 -10.41
CA GLU A 30 -3.59 -1.70 -10.84
C GLU A 30 -3.11 -0.76 -9.71
N ARG A 31 -3.58 -0.99 -8.49
CA ARG A 31 -3.15 -0.19 -7.33
C ARG A 31 -1.72 -0.46 -6.93
N LEU A 32 -1.26 -1.71 -7.00
CA LEU A 32 0.14 -2.05 -6.79
C LEU A 32 1.05 -1.39 -7.82
N GLU A 33 0.66 -1.33 -9.10
CA GLU A 33 1.41 -0.61 -10.13
C GLU A 33 1.46 0.90 -9.88
N LYS A 34 0.33 1.51 -9.50
CA LYS A 34 0.30 2.93 -9.10
C LYS A 34 1.21 3.20 -7.92
N MET A 35 1.20 2.30 -6.94
CA MET A 35 2.05 2.38 -5.76
C MET A 35 3.53 2.24 -6.10
N HIS A 36 3.90 1.32 -6.99
CA HIS A 36 5.25 1.17 -7.52
C HIS A 36 5.75 2.50 -8.12
N THR A 37 4.91 3.15 -8.91
CA THR A 37 5.21 4.44 -9.54
C THR A 37 5.29 5.57 -8.51
N LEU A 38 4.29 5.68 -7.62
CA LEU A 38 4.21 6.74 -6.61
C LEU A 38 5.41 6.74 -5.68
N MET A 39 5.85 5.56 -5.26
CA MET A 39 6.99 5.40 -4.35
C MET A 39 8.34 5.42 -5.08
N ALA A 40 8.37 5.56 -6.40
CA ALA A 40 9.57 5.38 -7.22
C ALA A 40 10.33 4.09 -6.84
N ALA A 41 9.59 3.02 -6.57
CA ALA A 41 10.13 1.78 -6.05
C ALA A 41 11.11 1.13 -7.02
N LYS A 42 12.11 0.43 -6.48
CA LYS A 42 12.92 -0.51 -7.26
C LYS A 42 12.13 -1.79 -7.51
N ALA A 43 11.45 -2.28 -6.46
CA ALA A 43 10.59 -3.45 -6.51
C ALA A 43 9.55 -3.42 -5.37
N ILE A 44 8.40 -4.03 -5.62
CA ILE A 44 7.43 -4.41 -4.59
C ILE A 44 7.46 -5.93 -4.52
N TYR A 45 7.82 -6.46 -3.36
CA TYR A 45 7.83 -7.91 -3.11
C TYR A 45 6.52 -8.34 -2.48
N VAL A 46 5.91 -9.39 -3.02
CA VAL A 46 4.70 -9.99 -2.46
C VAL A 46 5.12 -11.12 -1.51
N ASN A 47 5.00 -10.88 -0.21
CA ASN A 47 5.29 -11.87 0.81
C ASN A 47 4.19 -12.92 0.93
N SER A 48 2.93 -12.50 0.73
CA SER A 48 1.75 -13.34 0.74
C SER A 48 0.70 -12.77 -0.22
N GLY A 49 0.32 -13.54 -1.21
CA GLY A 49 -0.77 -13.24 -2.13
C GLY A 49 -2.02 -14.05 -1.79
N TYR A 50 -2.38 -14.99 -2.66
CA TYR A 50 -3.51 -15.90 -2.44
C TYR A 50 -3.27 -16.84 -1.25
N ARG A 51 -4.32 -17.08 -0.47
CA ARG A 51 -4.34 -18.08 0.62
C ARG A 51 -5.46 -19.09 0.37
N CYS A 52 -5.11 -20.35 0.17
CA CYS A 52 -6.10 -21.42 0.01
C CYS A 52 -6.80 -21.73 1.35
N ASN A 53 -7.89 -22.50 1.29
CA ASN A 53 -8.67 -22.84 2.50
C ASN A 53 -7.89 -23.60 3.57
N ASN A 54 -6.83 -24.30 3.18
CA ASN A 54 -5.94 -25.04 4.08
C ASN A 54 -4.78 -24.20 4.61
N ASN A 55 -4.65 -22.94 4.17
CA ASN A 55 -3.63 -22.05 4.69
C ASN A 55 -3.98 -21.71 6.15
N PRO A 56 -3.06 -21.92 7.12
CA PRO A 56 -3.33 -21.66 8.54
C PRO A 56 -3.51 -20.19 8.87
N TRP A 57 -3.09 -19.30 7.99
CA TRP A 57 -3.18 -17.86 8.19
C TRP A 57 -4.46 -17.29 7.59
N GLY A 58 -5.09 -16.40 8.36
CA GLY A 58 -6.28 -15.67 7.93
C GLY A 58 -7.62 -16.37 8.23
N SER A 59 -8.69 -15.61 8.27
CA SER A 59 -10.05 -16.07 8.48
C SER A 59 -10.69 -16.61 7.19
N PRO A 60 -11.81 -17.34 7.25
CA PRO A 60 -12.54 -17.77 6.06
C PRO A 60 -12.99 -16.63 5.14
N THR A 61 -13.14 -15.42 5.67
CA THR A 61 -13.55 -14.21 4.93
C THR A 61 -12.38 -13.35 4.48
N ASP A 62 -11.15 -13.80 4.72
CA ASP A 62 -9.92 -13.10 4.40
C ASP A 62 -9.87 -12.66 2.91
N ALA A 63 -9.48 -11.42 2.68
CA ALA A 63 -9.34 -10.86 1.35
C ALA A 63 -8.28 -11.59 0.48
N HIS A 64 -7.26 -12.20 1.11
CA HIS A 64 -6.29 -13.05 0.42
C HIS A 64 -6.97 -14.27 -0.24
N ARG A 65 -7.97 -14.87 0.42
CA ARG A 65 -8.70 -16.03 -0.15
C ARG A 65 -9.52 -15.68 -1.38
N LYS A 66 -9.83 -14.41 -1.55
CA LYS A 66 -10.57 -13.87 -2.70
C LYS A 66 -9.68 -13.30 -3.79
N GLY A 67 -8.35 -13.36 -3.61
CA GLY A 67 -7.40 -12.73 -4.53
C GLY A 67 -7.46 -11.20 -4.51
N MET A 68 -7.89 -10.61 -3.42
CA MET A 68 -8.11 -9.16 -3.28
C MET A 68 -7.09 -8.49 -2.35
N ALA A 69 -6.10 -9.23 -1.85
CA ALA A 69 -5.11 -8.73 -0.91
C ALA A 69 -3.69 -9.22 -1.22
N ALA A 70 -2.73 -8.45 -0.74
CA ALA A 70 -1.32 -8.82 -0.71
C ALA A 70 -0.65 -8.26 0.56
N ASP A 71 0.26 -9.04 1.13
CA ASP A 71 1.21 -8.56 2.12
C ASP A 71 2.51 -8.24 1.38
N ILE A 72 2.97 -6.99 1.46
CA ILE A 72 4.03 -6.47 0.60
C ILE A 72 5.15 -5.81 1.38
N ARG A 73 6.34 -5.81 0.76
CA ARG A 73 7.49 -4.96 1.11
C ARG A 73 7.90 -4.15 -0.09
N VAL A 74 8.36 -2.94 0.14
CA VAL A 74 8.75 -2.04 -0.95
C VAL A 74 10.21 -1.65 -0.80
N GLN A 75 11.00 -1.93 -1.84
CA GLN A 75 12.43 -1.63 -1.89
C GLN A 75 12.67 -0.32 -2.62
N ARG A 76 13.53 0.53 -2.05
CA ARG A 76 14.04 1.74 -2.68
C ARG A 76 15.11 1.42 -3.71
N LYS A 77 15.41 2.36 -4.59
CA LYS A 77 16.45 2.20 -5.64
C LYS A 77 17.85 2.01 -5.07
N ASP A 78 18.14 2.53 -3.90
CA ASP A 78 19.40 2.34 -3.18
C ASP A 78 19.55 0.97 -2.51
N GLY A 79 18.49 0.14 -2.54
CA GLY A 79 18.45 -1.19 -1.95
C GLY A 79 17.88 -1.23 -0.54
N SER A 80 17.68 -0.10 0.12
CA SER A 80 16.97 -0.02 1.42
C SER A 80 15.47 -0.30 1.24
N TYR A 81 14.74 -0.44 2.36
CA TYR A 81 13.30 -0.66 2.35
C TYR A 81 12.55 0.54 2.92
N TYR A 82 11.34 0.74 2.45
CA TYR A 82 10.39 1.67 3.03
C TYR A 82 9.86 1.14 4.36
N THR A 83 9.50 2.05 5.27
CA THR A 83 8.84 1.69 6.54
C THR A 83 7.41 1.21 6.28
N ALA A 84 6.80 0.52 7.25
CA ALA A 84 5.40 0.12 7.14
C ALA A 84 4.47 1.35 7.02
N GLU A 85 4.79 2.43 7.70
CA GLU A 85 4.05 3.70 7.64
C GLU A 85 4.13 4.35 6.25
N ASP A 86 5.34 4.48 5.66
CA ASP A 86 5.52 4.96 4.28
C ASP A 86 4.68 4.15 3.29
N ILE A 87 4.66 2.81 3.46
CA ILE A 87 3.91 1.90 2.60
C ILE A 87 2.40 2.10 2.80
N ALA A 88 1.95 2.23 4.04
CA ALA A 88 0.54 2.44 4.38
C ALA A 88 0.01 3.77 3.84
N GLU A 89 0.77 4.86 3.97
CA GLU A 89 0.43 6.16 3.38
C GLU A 89 0.32 6.09 1.85
N ALA A 90 1.28 5.43 1.20
CA ALA A 90 1.24 5.25 -0.25
C ALA A 90 0.04 4.38 -0.66
N ALA A 91 -0.27 3.32 0.10
CA ALA A 91 -1.42 2.46 -0.12
C ALA A 91 -2.74 3.24 -0.02
N GLU A 92 -2.86 4.12 0.97
CA GLU A 92 -4.02 4.99 1.12
C GLU A 92 -4.17 5.94 -0.08
N ARG A 93 -3.08 6.57 -0.50
CA ARG A 93 -3.06 7.50 -1.65
C ARG A 93 -3.48 6.84 -2.96
N VAL A 94 -3.14 5.58 -3.18
CA VAL A 94 -3.55 4.83 -4.37
C VAL A 94 -4.91 4.15 -4.21
N GLY A 95 -5.52 4.27 -3.02
CA GLY A 95 -6.90 3.90 -2.79
C GLY A 95 -7.14 2.48 -2.27
N PHE A 96 -6.14 1.83 -1.67
CA PHE A 96 -6.40 0.62 -0.92
C PHE A 96 -7.37 0.89 0.25
N LYS A 97 -8.20 -0.10 0.58
CA LYS A 97 -9.26 0.05 1.58
C LYS A 97 -8.98 -0.68 2.88
N GLY A 98 -8.31 -1.82 2.83
CA GLY A 98 -7.74 -2.46 3.99
C GLY A 98 -6.23 -2.25 3.99
N ILE A 99 -5.71 -1.68 5.05
CA ILE A 99 -4.29 -1.36 5.22
C ILE A 99 -3.87 -1.80 6.60
N GLY A 100 -2.86 -2.67 6.67
CA GLY A 100 -2.35 -3.20 7.92
C GLY A 100 -0.83 -3.11 7.98
N MET A 101 -0.31 -2.31 8.91
CA MET A 101 1.12 -2.16 9.13
C MET A 101 1.64 -3.34 9.95
N MET A 102 2.55 -4.09 9.37
CA MET A 102 3.26 -5.19 10.03
C MET A 102 4.67 -4.69 10.35
N GLU A 103 4.84 -4.18 11.57
CA GLU A 103 6.13 -3.70 12.04
C GLU A 103 6.91 -4.88 12.62
N ASP A 104 8.12 -5.10 12.10
CA ASP A 104 9.09 -5.96 12.76
C ASP A 104 9.92 -5.12 13.72
N LEU A 105 9.52 -5.13 15.00
CA LEU A 105 10.24 -4.43 16.06
C LEU A 105 11.60 -5.08 16.38
N SER A 106 11.87 -6.29 15.86
CA SER A 106 13.16 -6.94 16.03
C SER A 106 14.25 -6.33 15.14
N GLY A 107 13.87 -5.59 14.11
CA GLY A 107 14.77 -5.00 13.10
C GLY A 107 15.49 -6.02 12.23
N VAL A 108 15.10 -7.29 12.29
CA VAL A 108 15.72 -8.40 11.52
C VAL A 108 15.16 -8.48 10.11
N ASN A 109 13.87 -8.20 9.96
CA ASN A 109 13.19 -8.24 8.67
C ASN A 109 12.70 -6.83 8.28
N PRO A 110 12.72 -6.50 6.97
CA PRO A 110 12.08 -5.27 6.51
C PRO A 110 10.60 -5.28 6.87
N ALA A 111 10.09 -4.13 7.31
CA ALA A 111 8.68 -3.92 7.58
C ALA A 111 7.82 -4.32 6.36
N ALA A 112 6.64 -4.85 6.63
CA ALA A 112 5.67 -5.23 5.62
C ALA A 112 4.35 -4.49 5.85
N CYS A 113 3.52 -4.45 4.83
CA CYS A 113 2.19 -3.89 4.93
C CYS A 113 1.18 -4.80 4.22
N HIS A 114 0.09 -5.11 4.89
CA HIS A 114 -1.09 -5.68 4.26
C HIS A 114 -1.83 -4.61 3.48
N VAL A 115 -2.20 -4.92 2.25
CA VAL A 115 -3.03 -4.04 1.41
C VAL A 115 -4.15 -4.84 0.77
N ASP A 116 -5.38 -4.30 0.75
CA ASP A 116 -6.48 -4.97 0.09
C ASP A 116 -7.51 -4.02 -0.54
N THR A 117 -8.33 -4.61 -1.39
CA THR A 117 -9.38 -3.91 -2.15
C THR A 117 -10.77 -4.28 -1.66
N ARG A 118 -10.92 -4.56 -0.34
CA ARG A 118 -12.20 -4.94 0.26
C ARG A 118 -13.26 -3.86 0.12
N GLY A 119 -14.53 -4.28 0.04
CA GLY A 119 -15.70 -3.42 0.14
C GLY A 119 -15.99 -2.59 -1.10
N ASP A 120 -17.26 -2.25 -1.27
CA ASP A 120 -17.74 -1.39 -2.34
C ASP A 120 -17.90 0.06 -1.87
N GLU A 121 -17.85 0.28 -0.55
CA GLU A 121 -17.96 1.60 0.04
C GLU A 121 -16.68 2.40 -0.18
N PRO A 122 -16.76 3.60 -0.77
CA PRO A 122 -15.59 4.36 -1.22
C PRO A 122 -14.71 4.91 -0.09
N TYR A 123 -15.10 4.77 1.16
CA TYR A 123 -14.46 5.48 2.28
C TYR A 123 -14.16 4.63 3.52
N ILE A 124 -14.16 3.30 3.42
CA ILE A 124 -13.79 2.46 4.56
C ILE A 124 -12.30 2.18 4.49
N TYR A 125 -11.53 2.94 5.25
CA TYR A 125 -10.13 2.68 5.52
C TYR A 125 -10.01 2.09 6.92
N ASP A 126 -9.40 0.93 7.01
CA ASP A 126 -9.05 0.31 8.27
C ASP A 126 -7.52 0.25 8.34
N TRP A 127 -6.92 1.20 9.01
CA TRP A 127 -5.52 1.10 9.41
C TRP A 127 -5.44 0.37 10.73
N TRP A 128 -4.50 -0.57 10.82
CA TRP A 128 -4.19 -1.24 12.07
C TRP A 128 -2.72 -1.64 12.13
N HIS A 129 -2.18 -1.67 13.35
CA HIS A 129 -0.83 -2.09 13.65
C HIS A 129 -0.78 -3.57 14.03
N GLY A 130 0.27 -4.27 13.61
CA GLY A 130 0.60 -5.61 14.02
C GLY A 130 2.10 -5.77 14.26
N ASP A 131 2.46 -6.60 15.20
CA ASP A 131 3.85 -6.93 15.53
C ASP A 131 4.14 -8.37 15.12
N GLU A 132 4.91 -8.56 14.04
CA GLU A 132 5.29 -9.90 13.56
C GLU A 132 6.12 -10.68 14.58
N SER A 133 6.91 -10.02 15.44
CA SER A 133 7.77 -10.68 16.42
C SER A 133 6.99 -11.32 17.59
N ARG A 134 5.76 -10.85 17.84
CA ARG A 134 4.87 -11.32 18.91
C ARG A 134 3.66 -12.10 18.41
N GLY A 135 3.57 -12.32 17.10
CA GLY A 135 2.32 -12.65 16.47
C GLY A 135 1.49 -11.40 16.23
N ILE A 136 0.68 -11.43 15.19
CA ILE A 136 -0.06 -10.24 14.75
C ILE A 136 -1.17 -9.93 15.76
N ASP A 137 -0.95 -8.94 16.60
CA ASP A 137 -2.01 -8.33 17.44
C ASP A 137 -2.48 -7.06 16.71
N TRP A 138 -3.60 -7.18 16.00
CA TRP A 138 -4.13 -6.12 15.18
C TRP A 138 -4.99 -5.17 16.01
N THR A 139 -4.49 -3.97 16.26
CA THR A 139 -5.26 -2.88 16.86
C THR A 139 -5.50 -1.79 15.82
N LYS A 140 -6.73 -1.30 15.71
CA LYS A 140 -7.04 -0.17 14.84
C LYS A 140 -6.28 1.08 15.30
N ASP A 141 -5.76 1.81 14.34
CA ASP A 141 -5.08 3.08 14.59
C ASP A 141 -6.11 4.16 14.97
N ALA A 142 -6.36 4.30 16.28
CA ALA A 142 -7.32 5.24 16.81
C ALA A 142 -6.81 6.68 16.61
N GLY A 143 -7.47 7.41 15.74
CA GLY A 143 -7.15 8.83 15.46
C GLY A 143 -6.39 9.05 14.17
N HIS A 144 -6.15 8.01 13.38
CA HIS A 144 -5.61 8.22 12.03
C HIS A 144 -6.54 9.11 11.20
N THR A 145 -5.99 10.18 10.66
CA THR A 145 -6.70 11.08 9.74
C THR A 145 -6.38 10.66 8.32
N PHE A 146 -7.33 10.00 7.69
CA PHE A 146 -7.17 9.55 6.30
C PHE A 146 -6.92 10.71 5.36
N ILE A 147 -6.05 10.48 4.38
CA ILE A 147 -5.78 11.41 3.30
C ILE A 147 -6.98 11.40 2.35
N ARG A 148 -7.92 12.30 2.59
CA ARG A 148 -9.14 12.39 1.77
C ARG A 148 -8.85 13.02 0.42
N GLY A 149 -9.43 12.44 -0.63
CA GLY A 149 -9.75 13.17 -1.86
C GLY A 149 -8.70 13.20 -2.94
N THR A 150 -7.59 12.49 -2.83
CA THR A 150 -6.55 12.59 -3.89
C THR A 150 -6.60 11.50 -4.95
N VAL A 151 -7.42 10.46 -4.83
CA VAL A 151 -7.35 9.32 -5.78
C VAL A 151 -8.69 8.73 -6.19
N PHE A 152 -9.82 9.06 -5.54
CA PHE A 152 -11.07 8.32 -5.77
C PHE A 152 -11.98 8.89 -6.86
N ASP A 153 -11.78 10.11 -7.29
CA ASP A 153 -12.68 10.79 -8.22
C ASP A 153 -12.33 10.57 -9.69
N GLY A 154 -11.51 9.56 -9.97
CA GLY A 154 -11.05 9.31 -11.35
C GLY A 154 -10.08 10.36 -11.89
N GLU A 155 -9.76 11.35 -11.08
CA GLU A 155 -8.74 12.33 -11.43
C GLU A 155 -7.35 11.71 -11.33
N LYS A 156 -6.58 11.92 -12.37
CA LYS A 156 -5.17 11.59 -12.46
C LYS A 156 -4.49 12.10 -11.17
N PRO A 157 -3.71 11.26 -10.46
CA PRO A 157 -2.90 11.77 -9.35
C PRO A 157 -2.10 12.97 -9.86
N PRO A 158 -1.91 14.02 -9.07
CA PRO A 158 -1.13 15.17 -9.49
C PRO A 158 0.17 14.63 -10.08
N ASP A 159 0.46 15.07 -11.30
CA ASP A 159 1.69 14.66 -12.00
C ASP A 159 2.84 14.98 -11.04
N PRO A 160 3.72 14.02 -10.67
CA PRO A 160 4.90 14.35 -9.87
C PRO A 160 5.81 15.39 -10.54
N LYS A 161 5.45 15.87 -11.75
CA LYS A 161 6.04 17.01 -12.45
C LYS A 161 5.21 18.31 -12.38
N GLU A 162 4.06 18.32 -11.72
CA GLU A 162 3.54 19.54 -11.14
C GLU A 162 4.30 19.84 -9.84
N GLU A 163 5.61 19.83 -9.92
CA GLU A 163 6.43 20.75 -9.15
C GLU A 163 5.84 22.13 -9.42
N HIS A 164 5.22 22.71 -8.37
CA HIS A 164 5.03 24.14 -8.34
C HIS A 164 6.32 24.76 -8.87
N SER A 165 6.22 25.50 -9.95
CA SER A 165 7.43 26.11 -10.52
C SER A 165 8.08 26.88 -9.38
N LYS A 166 9.41 26.99 -9.39
CA LYS A 166 10.12 27.74 -8.36
C LYS A 166 9.56 29.16 -8.19
N GLU A 167 8.90 29.66 -9.22
CA GLU A 167 8.20 30.93 -9.28
C GLU A 167 6.86 30.90 -8.54
N GLU A 168 6.06 29.85 -8.63
CA GLU A 168 4.81 29.69 -7.88
C GLU A 168 5.06 29.55 -6.38
N LEU A 169 6.04 28.72 -5.98
CA LEU A 169 6.48 28.62 -4.59
C LEU A 169 7.01 29.95 -4.03
N LEU A 170 7.71 30.73 -4.86
CA LEU A 170 8.19 32.07 -4.47
C LEU A 170 7.06 33.08 -4.33
N GLN A 171 6.01 32.99 -5.15
CA GLN A 171 4.81 33.82 -5.03
C GLN A 171 3.99 33.48 -3.79
N GLU A 172 3.80 32.20 -3.48
CA GLU A 172 3.13 31.76 -2.26
C GLU A 172 3.90 32.19 -1.00
N LEU A 173 5.23 32.05 -1.02
CA LEU A 173 6.08 32.50 0.08
C LEU A 173 6.02 34.03 0.27
N LYS A 174 5.98 34.81 -0.81
CA LYS A 174 5.82 36.25 -0.73
C LYS A 174 4.45 36.63 -0.20
N ALA A 175 3.38 36.01 -0.65
CA ALA A 175 2.02 36.26 -0.16
C ALA A 175 1.87 35.91 1.34
N LEU A 176 2.50 34.83 1.80
CA LEU A 176 2.58 34.48 3.22
C LEU A 176 3.38 35.51 4.02
N TYR A 177 4.51 35.97 3.50
CA TYR A 177 5.34 36.98 4.17
C TYR A 177 4.61 38.32 4.31
N GLU A 178 3.92 38.76 3.26
CA GLU A 178 3.12 40.02 3.29
C GLU A 178 1.93 39.90 4.24
N LYS A 179 1.32 38.72 4.38
CA LYS A 179 0.19 38.48 5.27
C LYS A 179 0.57 38.46 6.76
N TYR A 180 1.79 38.12 7.09
CA TYR A 180 2.27 37.94 8.48
C TYR A 180 3.39 38.92 8.89
N SER A 181 3.84 39.81 7.99
CA SER A 181 4.72 40.94 8.35
C SER A 181 3.88 42.09 8.91
N ILE A 182 3.89 42.23 10.24
CA ILE A 182 3.40 43.39 10.99
C ILE A 182 4.56 44.38 11.17
#